data_5b3a4e4a527bf74336d681791a9bc47e
#
_entry.id   5b3a4e4a527bf74336d681791a9bc47e
#
_cell.length_a   1.000
_cell.length_b   1.000
_cell.length_c   1.000
_cell.angle_alpha   90.00
_cell.angle_beta   90.00
_cell.angle_gamma   90.00
#
_symmetry.space_group_name_H-M   'P 1'
#
loop_
_entity.id
_entity.type
_entity.pdbx_description
1 polymer ?
#
loop_
_entity_poly.entity_id
_entity_poly.type
_entity_poly.pdbx_seq_one_letter_code
_entity_poly.pdbx_strand_id
1 'polypeptide(L)'
;MLVRVKIDQLETLRDLEVATYRDTFGPYIVEEDLEDYFSTVLSLEQIEKDLLDPESETYFVLNEDQEICGFLKINWGQAQTEPVEMDKSFEIQRIYVKKECQGAGFGKEMFTFALDQAKSRGFEWAWLGVWERNFKAQDFYYRFGFERFSEHQYITGDTVDTDWLLRKKLI
;
A
#
# COMPACT_ATOMS: atom_id res chain seq x y z
N MET A 1 -16.91 0.38 1.68
CA MET A 1 -17.03 -1.02 1.23
C MET A 1 -15.84 -1.37 0.35
N LEU A 2 -15.14 -2.45 0.66
CA LEU A 2 -14.01 -2.91 -0.14
C LEU A 2 -14.44 -3.97 -1.14
N VAL A 3 -13.99 -3.84 -2.39
CA VAL A 3 -14.24 -4.80 -3.46
C VAL A 3 -12.93 -5.19 -4.13
N ARG A 4 -12.80 -6.49 -4.45
CA ARG A 4 -11.60 -6.99 -5.11
C ARG A 4 -11.45 -6.38 -6.50
N VAL A 5 -10.26 -5.88 -6.81
CA VAL A 5 -9.96 -5.38 -8.16
C VAL A 5 -9.88 -6.55 -9.13
N LYS A 6 -10.56 -6.41 -10.27
CA LYS A 6 -10.57 -7.41 -11.35
C LYS A 6 -9.59 -7.03 -12.45
N ILE A 7 -9.16 -8.02 -13.22
CA ILE A 7 -8.17 -7.80 -14.29
C ILE A 7 -8.67 -6.81 -15.37
N ASP A 8 -9.97 -6.76 -15.63
CA ASP A 8 -10.55 -5.79 -16.56
C ASP A 8 -10.59 -4.35 -16.03
N GLN A 9 -10.20 -4.16 -14.76
CA GLN A 9 -10.06 -2.83 -14.12
C GLN A 9 -8.59 -2.37 -14.03
N LEU A 10 -7.70 -3.03 -14.74
CA LEU A 10 -6.26 -2.76 -14.70
C LEU A 10 -5.91 -1.29 -14.97
N GLU A 11 -6.48 -0.69 -16.01
CA GLU A 11 -6.20 0.71 -16.35
C GLU A 11 -6.74 1.67 -15.29
N THR A 12 -7.94 1.39 -14.75
CA THR A 12 -8.52 2.18 -13.66
C THR A 12 -7.63 2.13 -12.43
N LEU A 13 -7.13 0.96 -12.08
CA LEU A 13 -6.21 0.80 -10.94
C LEU A 13 -4.90 1.57 -11.18
N ARG A 14 -4.32 1.42 -12.37
CA ARG A 14 -3.06 2.11 -12.70
C ARG A 14 -3.22 3.62 -12.61
N ASP A 15 -4.31 4.18 -13.14
CA ASP A 15 -4.57 5.62 -13.06
C ASP A 15 -4.70 6.09 -11.61
N LEU A 16 -5.34 5.29 -10.76
CA LEU A 16 -5.47 5.58 -9.34
C LEU A 16 -4.13 5.51 -8.62
N GLU A 17 -3.32 4.50 -8.89
CA GLU A 17 -1.99 4.36 -8.28
C GLU A 17 -1.08 5.53 -8.66
N VAL A 18 -1.06 5.92 -9.93
CA VAL A 18 -0.28 7.08 -10.40
C VAL A 18 -0.75 8.37 -9.74
N ALA A 19 -2.05 8.62 -9.71
CA ALA A 19 -2.62 9.85 -9.14
C ALA A 19 -2.32 9.97 -7.64
N THR A 20 -2.52 8.91 -6.88
CA THR A 20 -2.29 8.91 -5.42
C THR A 20 -0.80 8.99 -5.08
N TYR A 21 0.06 8.34 -5.85
CA TYR A 21 1.51 8.45 -5.69
C TYR A 21 1.99 9.89 -5.96
N ARG A 22 1.51 10.50 -7.04
CA ARG A 22 1.83 11.89 -7.38
C ARG A 22 1.37 12.86 -6.30
N ASP A 23 0.18 12.67 -5.76
CA ASP A 23 -0.35 13.52 -4.68
C ASP A 23 0.52 13.45 -3.42
N THR A 24 1.03 12.25 -3.09
CA THR A 24 1.83 12.02 -1.89
C THR A 24 3.28 12.46 -2.07
N PHE A 25 3.92 12.10 -3.17
CA PHE A 25 5.36 12.25 -3.38
C PHE A 25 5.75 13.33 -4.39
N GLY A 26 4.82 13.77 -5.23
CA GLY A 26 5.08 14.78 -6.26
C GLY A 26 5.76 16.05 -5.77
N PRO A 27 5.38 16.61 -4.60
CA PRO A 27 6.06 17.78 -4.05
C PRO A 27 7.54 17.58 -3.70
N TYR A 28 7.99 16.33 -3.58
CA TYR A 28 9.32 15.97 -3.08
C TYR A 28 10.23 15.33 -4.13
N ILE A 29 9.67 14.88 -5.26
CA ILE A 29 10.37 14.13 -6.30
C ILE A 29 10.27 14.90 -7.62
N VAL A 30 11.40 15.02 -8.33
CA VAL A 30 11.42 15.70 -9.64
C VAL A 30 10.61 14.91 -10.67
N GLU A 31 10.01 15.60 -11.63
CA GLU A 31 9.07 15.00 -12.61
C GLU A 31 9.70 13.87 -13.41
N GLU A 32 10.97 13.99 -13.79
CA GLU A 32 11.68 12.93 -14.52
C GLU A 32 11.74 11.62 -13.74
N ASP A 33 12.01 11.70 -12.43
CA ASP A 33 12.06 10.53 -11.56
C ASP A 33 10.67 9.94 -11.31
N LEU A 34 9.63 10.77 -11.24
CA LEU A 34 8.25 10.32 -11.17
C LEU A 34 7.84 9.56 -12.43
N GLU A 35 8.16 10.10 -13.61
CA GLU A 35 7.86 9.45 -14.88
C GLU A 35 8.58 8.11 -15.03
N ASP A 36 9.83 8.03 -14.58
CA ASP A 36 10.58 6.77 -14.55
C ASP A 36 9.90 5.74 -13.66
N TYR A 37 9.48 6.14 -12.46
CA TYR A 37 8.75 5.28 -11.54
C TYR A 37 7.43 4.79 -12.14
N PHE A 38 6.67 5.68 -12.78
CA PHE A 38 5.38 5.34 -13.39
C PHE A 38 5.51 4.42 -14.59
N SER A 39 6.61 4.51 -15.33
CA SER A 39 6.86 3.66 -16.51
C SER A 39 7.47 2.30 -16.18
N THR A 40 7.99 2.14 -14.97
CA THR A 40 8.62 0.89 -14.50
C THR A 40 7.80 0.22 -13.42
N VAL A 41 7.83 0.74 -12.20
CA VAL A 41 7.19 0.13 -11.03
C VAL A 41 5.66 0.15 -11.14
N LEU A 42 5.09 1.22 -11.70
CA LEU A 42 3.64 1.38 -11.91
C LEU A 42 3.24 1.22 -13.38
N SER A 43 4.00 0.47 -14.18
CA SER A 43 3.59 0.15 -15.54
C SER A 43 2.37 -0.79 -15.55
N LEU A 44 1.58 -0.73 -16.61
CA LEU A 44 0.45 -1.66 -16.79
C LEU A 44 0.88 -3.11 -16.69
N GLU A 45 2.03 -3.44 -17.29
CA GLU A 45 2.60 -4.80 -17.26
C GLU A 45 2.91 -5.25 -15.85
N GLN A 46 3.53 -4.39 -15.03
CA GLN A 46 3.88 -4.73 -13.66
C GLN A 46 2.63 -4.87 -12.79
N ILE A 47 1.67 -3.97 -12.92
CA ILE A 47 0.42 -4.02 -12.13
C ILE A 47 -0.41 -5.26 -12.53
N GLU A 48 -0.45 -5.60 -13.81
CA GLU A 48 -1.10 -6.84 -14.27
C GLU A 48 -0.47 -8.07 -13.64
N LYS A 49 0.86 -8.14 -13.63
CA LYS A 49 1.60 -9.23 -12.99
C LYS A 49 1.25 -9.33 -11.50
N ASP A 50 1.19 -8.19 -10.81
CA ASP A 50 0.83 -8.16 -9.39
C ASP A 50 -0.61 -8.63 -9.15
N LEU A 51 -1.56 -8.22 -10.01
CA LEU A 51 -2.96 -8.65 -9.90
C LEU A 51 -3.16 -10.17 -10.13
N LEU A 52 -2.29 -10.77 -10.93
CA LEU A 52 -2.32 -12.21 -11.22
C LEU A 52 -1.53 -13.05 -10.21
N ASP A 53 -0.79 -12.41 -9.30
CA ASP A 53 -0.02 -13.13 -8.28
C ASP A 53 -0.97 -13.74 -7.24
N PRO A 54 -0.93 -15.08 -7.03
CA PRO A 54 -1.83 -15.73 -6.09
C PRO A 54 -1.58 -15.38 -4.62
N GLU A 55 -0.44 -14.75 -4.31
CA GLU A 55 -0.07 -14.33 -2.96
C GLU A 55 -0.18 -12.81 -2.77
N SER A 56 -0.93 -12.14 -3.65
CA SER A 56 -1.21 -10.71 -3.58
C SER A 56 -2.68 -10.44 -3.89
N GLU A 57 -3.25 -9.48 -3.20
CA GLU A 57 -4.62 -9.03 -3.46
C GLU A 57 -4.70 -7.51 -3.42
N THR A 58 -5.48 -6.95 -4.34
CA THR A 58 -5.75 -5.51 -4.39
C THR A 58 -7.24 -5.25 -4.34
N TYR A 59 -7.64 -4.24 -3.57
CA TYR A 59 -9.03 -3.87 -3.34
C TYR A 59 -9.23 -2.39 -3.60
N PHE A 60 -10.38 -2.04 -4.19
CA PHE A 60 -10.86 -0.66 -4.15
C PHE A 60 -11.71 -0.46 -2.89
N VAL A 61 -11.64 0.74 -2.31
CA VAL A 61 -12.62 1.18 -1.33
C VAL A 61 -13.62 2.11 -2.02
N LEU A 62 -14.91 1.81 -1.87
CA LEU A 62 -16.02 2.55 -2.50
C LEU A 62 -16.79 3.36 -1.45
N ASN A 63 -17.27 4.54 -1.87
CA ASN A 63 -18.20 5.33 -1.08
C ASN A 63 -19.64 4.81 -1.25
N GLU A 64 -20.62 5.51 -0.65
CA GLU A 64 -22.03 5.13 -0.72
C GLU A 64 -22.60 5.23 -2.14
N ASP A 65 -22.04 6.09 -2.99
CA ASP A 65 -22.42 6.25 -4.39
C ASP A 65 -21.70 5.26 -5.33
N GLN A 66 -20.98 4.28 -4.77
CA GLN A 66 -20.20 3.27 -5.51
C GLN A 66 -19.02 3.85 -6.30
N GLU A 67 -18.54 5.01 -5.90
CA GLU A 67 -17.37 5.64 -6.49
C GLU A 67 -16.10 5.19 -5.79
N ILE A 68 -15.02 5.02 -6.56
CA ILE A 68 -13.71 4.59 -6.04
C ILE A 68 -13.06 5.75 -5.28
N CYS A 69 -12.79 5.56 -3.99
CA CYS A 69 -12.15 6.54 -3.12
C CYS A 69 -10.70 6.22 -2.74
N GLY A 70 -10.24 5.03 -3.02
CA GLY A 70 -8.88 4.61 -2.69
C GLY A 70 -8.64 3.15 -3.01
N PHE A 71 -7.46 2.66 -2.64
CA PHE A 71 -7.12 1.25 -2.85
C PHE A 71 -6.18 0.73 -1.76
N LEU A 72 -6.21 -0.59 -1.61
CA LEU A 72 -5.40 -1.35 -0.66
C LEU A 72 -4.73 -2.49 -1.40
N LYS A 73 -3.42 -2.67 -1.22
CA LYS A 73 -2.68 -3.84 -1.71
C LYS A 73 -2.06 -4.58 -0.53
N ILE A 74 -2.35 -5.87 -0.45
CA ILE A 74 -1.85 -6.77 0.58
C ILE A 74 -1.11 -7.94 -0.05
N ASN A 75 -0.04 -8.39 0.60
CA ASN A 75 0.80 -9.49 0.12
C ASN A 75 1.13 -10.45 1.26
N TRP A 76 1.42 -11.69 0.89
CA TRP A 76 1.98 -12.70 1.79
C TRP A 76 2.92 -13.62 1.01
N GLY A 77 3.58 -14.53 1.69
CA GLY A 77 4.47 -15.48 1.04
C GLY A 77 5.56 -14.81 0.20
N GLN A 78 5.72 -15.26 -1.02
CA GLN A 78 6.75 -14.77 -1.94
C GLN A 78 6.41 -13.41 -2.58
N ALA A 79 5.17 -12.96 -2.49
CA ALA A 79 4.77 -11.66 -3.01
C ALA A 79 5.20 -10.49 -2.11
N GLN A 80 5.64 -10.77 -0.89
CA GLN A 80 6.13 -9.73 0.02
C GLN A 80 7.35 -9.04 -0.57
N THR A 81 7.42 -7.72 -0.37
CA THR A 81 8.44 -6.86 -1.01
C THR A 81 9.79 -6.86 -0.30
N GLU A 82 9.86 -7.42 0.92
CA GLU A 82 11.07 -7.50 1.74
C GLU A 82 11.20 -8.90 2.35
N PRO A 83 12.43 -9.41 2.50
CA PRO A 83 12.68 -10.65 3.21
C PRO A 83 12.63 -10.43 4.74
N VAL A 84 11.43 -10.27 5.27
CA VAL A 84 11.25 -10.06 6.71
C VAL A 84 11.44 -11.36 7.48
N GLU A 85 12.17 -11.29 8.60
CA GLU A 85 12.44 -12.44 9.46
C GLU A 85 11.31 -12.67 10.46
N MET A 86 10.10 -12.86 9.93
CA MET A 86 8.90 -13.14 10.73
C MET A 86 8.13 -14.27 10.09
N ASP A 87 7.86 -15.31 10.85
CA ASP A 87 7.00 -16.41 10.40
C ASP A 87 5.57 -15.92 10.26
N LYS A 88 4.86 -16.48 9.25
CA LYS A 88 3.45 -16.15 9.00
C LYS A 88 3.20 -14.64 8.93
N SER A 89 4.04 -13.95 8.17
CA SER A 89 3.95 -12.50 7.97
C SER A 89 3.02 -12.12 6.83
N PHE A 90 2.43 -10.94 6.96
CA PHE A 90 1.46 -10.36 6.05
C PHE A 90 1.83 -8.90 5.84
N GLU A 91 1.99 -8.50 4.60
CA GLU A 91 2.37 -7.14 4.24
C GLU A 91 1.17 -6.30 3.81
N ILE A 92 1.08 -5.08 4.34
CA ILE A 92 0.22 -4.03 3.80
C ILE A 92 1.12 -3.14 2.96
N GLN A 93 1.18 -3.41 1.65
CA GLN A 93 2.14 -2.74 0.77
C GLN A 93 1.68 -1.34 0.38
N ARG A 94 0.42 -1.18 0.01
CA ARG A 94 -0.13 0.09 -0.47
C ARG A 94 -1.48 0.35 0.17
N ILE A 95 -1.65 1.53 0.72
CA ILE A 95 -2.91 2.01 1.26
C ILE A 95 -3.00 3.51 0.97
N TYR A 96 -3.88 3.88 0.06
CA TYR A 96 -4.01 5.25 -0.41
C TYR A 96 -5.48 5.65 -0.53
N VAL A 97 -5.77 6.89 -0.16
CA VAL A 97 -7.09 7.51 -0.30
C VAL A 97 -6.95 8.70 -1.23
N LYS A 98 -7.83 8.83 -2.21
CA LYS A 98 -7.89 10.00 -3.08
C LYS A 98 -7.98 11.28 -2.25
N LYS A 99 -7.33 12.33 -2.70
CA LYS A 99 -7.26 13.61 -1.99
C LYS A 99 -8.66 14.14 -1.63
N GLU A 100 -9.60 14.06 -2.57
CA GLU A 100 -10.98 14.51 -2.40
C GLU A 100 -11.82 13.63 -1.46
N CYS A 101 -11.34 12.43 -1.16
CA CYS A 101 -12.02 11.47 -0.27
C CYS A 101 -11.40 11.40 1.13
N GLN A 102 -10.33 12.13 1.40
CA GLN A 102 -9.65 12.10 2.70
C GLN A 102 -10.52 12.70 3.80
N GLY A 103 -10.33 12.22 5.03
CA GLY A 103 -11.08 12.68 6.19
C GLY A 103 -12.43 12.01 6.41
N ALA A 104 -12.81 11.03 5.58
CA ALA A 104 -14.09 10.31 5.66
C ALA A 104 -13.97 8.90 6.26
N GLY A 105 -12.78 8.51 6.75
CA GLY A 105 -12.55 7.23 7.41
C GLY A 105 -12.20 6.07 6.48
N PHE A 106 -11.96 6.29 5.20
CA PHE A 106 -11.63 5.23 4.24
C PHE A 106 -10.28 4.55 4.55
N GLY A 107 -9.28 5.31 4.99
CA GLY A 107 -7.99 4.74 5.41
C GLY A 107 -8.16 3.77 6.58
N LYS A 108 -8.94 4.13 7.57
CA LYS A 108 -9.25 3.27 8.72
C LYS A 108 -10.04 2.04 8.29
N GLU A 109 -11.01 2.19 7.40
CA GLU A 109 -11.80 1.07 6.86
C GLU A 109 -10.91 0.05 6.16
N MET A 110 -10.03 0.51 5.26
CA MET A 110 -9.10 -0.36 4.55
C MET A 110 -8.10 -1.04 5.48
N PHE A 111 -7.56 -0.30 6.44
CA PHE A 111 -6.55 -0.82 7.37
C PHE A 111 -7.15 -1.87 8.31
N THR A 112 -8.35 -1.61 8.83
CA THR A 112 -9.10 -2.57 9.66
C THR A 112 -9.40 -3.84 8.87
N PHE A 113 -9.86 -3.69 7.63
CA PHE A 113 -10.10 -4.82 6.73
C PHE A 113 -8.83 -5.66 6.53
N ALA A 114 -7.69 -5.01 6.25
CA ALA A 114 -6.41 -5.71 6.06
C ALA A 114 -6.02 -6.53 7.29
N LEU A 115 -6.12 -5.95 8.48
CA LEU A 115 -5.80 -6.65 9.72
C LEU A 115 -6.76 -7.81 10.00
N ASP A 116 -8.04 -7.65 9.71
CA ASP A 116 -9.04 -8.71 9.86
C ASP A 116 -8.78 -9.87 8.89
N GLN A 117 -8.39 -9.56 7.64
CA GLN A 117 -7.97 -10.58 6.68
C GLN A 117 -6.74 -11.34 7.17
N ALA A 118 -5.74 -10.66 7.67
CA ALA A 118 -4.54 -11.29 8.19
C ALA A 118 -4.86 -12.24 9.36
N LYS A 119 -5.65 -11.79 10.32
CA LYS A 119 -6.05 -12.59 11.48
C LYS A 119 -6.87 -13.80 11.08
N SER A 120 -7.88 -13.62 10.21
CA SER A 120 -8.77 -14.71 9.80
C SER A 120 -8.05 -15.80 9.00
N ARG A 121 -6.95 -15.46 8.35
CA ARG A 121 -6.11 -16.38 7.58
C ARG A 121 -4.98 -17.02 8.41
N GLY A 122 -4.87 -16.68 9.70
CA GLY A 122 -3.89 -17.28 10.60
C GLY A 122 -2.51 -16.67 10.55
N PHE A 123 -2.36 -15.47 9.97
CA PHE A 123 -1.08 -14.75 10.02
C PHE A 123 -0.79 -14.24 11.44
N GLU A 124 0.46 -14.30 11.84
CA GLU A 124 0.89 -13.90 13.19
C GLU A 124 1.41 -12.48 13.24
N TRP A 125 1.88 -11.95 12.12
CA TRP A 125 2.46 -10.62 12.04
C TRP A 125 1.91 -9.87 10.84
N ALA A 126 1.63 -8.59 11.04
CA ALA A 126 1.40 -7.63 9.96
C ALA A 126 2.55 -6.63 9.94
N TRP A 127 2.99 -6.22 8.76
CA TRP A 127 4.04 -5.22 8.61
C TRP A 127 3.80 -4.33 7.41
N LEU A 128 4.48 -3.19 7.39
CA LEU A 128 4.42 -2.22 6.30
C LEU A 128 5.70 -1.37 6.27
N GLY A 129 5.91 -0.71 5.14
CA GLY A 129 6.90 0.35 5.01
C GLY A 129 6.22 1.71 4.98
N VAL A 130 6.82 2.69 5.61
CA VAL A 130 6.34 4.08 5.61
C VAL A 130 7.51 5.02 5.45
N TRP A 131 7.37 6.03 4.58
CA TRP A 131 8.39 7.04 4.39
C TRP A 131 8.69 7.77 5.69
N GLU A 132 9.99 7.93 6.00
CA GLU A 132 10.43 8.51 7.28
C GLU A 132 9.91 9.93 7.54
N ARG A 133 9.52 10.67 6.48
CA ARG A 133 8.96 12.01 6.58
C ARG A 133 7.43 12.06 6.51
N ASN A 134 6.78 10.91 6.42
CA ASN A 134 5.32 10.83 6.43
C ASN A 134 4.80 10.67 7.86
N PHE A 135 4.91 11.74 8.64
CA PHE A 135 4.56 11.73 10.06
C PHE A 135 3.09 11.43 10.32
N LYS A 136 2.22 11.91 9.44
CA LYS A 136 0.77 11.65 9.56
C LYS A 136 0.45 10.15 9.44
N ALA A 137 1.06 9.48 8.48
CA ALA A 137 0.89 8.04 8.30
C ALA A 137 1.51 7.26 9.46
N GLN A 138 2.69 7.66 9.93
CA GLN A 138 3.34 7.04 11.09
C GLN A 138 2.44 7.09 12.32
N ASP A 139 1.88 8.26 12.64
CA ASP A 139 0.96 8.43 13.76
C ASP A 139 -0.28 7.54 13.63
N PHE A 140 -0.81 7.43 12.44
CA PHE A 140 -1.93 6.54 12.12
C PHE A 140 -1.58 5.08 12.45
N TYR A 141 -0.43 4.59 11.99
CA TYR A 141 0.01 3.21 12.23
C TYR A 141 0.35 2.94 13.70
N TYR A 142 0.98 3.90 14.39
CA TYR A 142 1.26 3.77 15.82
C TYR A 142 -0.02 3.64 16.64
N ARG A 143 -1.09 4.33 16.28
CA ARG A 143 -2.40 4.20 16.95
C ARG A 143 -3.01 2.80 16.81
N PHE A 144 -2.68 2.09 15.73
CA PHE A 144 -3.06 0.69 15.55
C PHE A 144 -2.14 -0.29 16.28
N GLY A 145 -1.13 0.18 16.98
CA GLY A 145 -0.22 -0.65 17.76
C GLY A 145 0.98 -1.17 16.97
N PHE A 146 1.30 -0.59 15.83
CA PHE A 146 2.50 -0.92 15.09
C PHE A 146 3.73 -0.30 15.75
N GLU A 147 4.87 -0.98 15.63
CA GLU A 147 6.16 -0.54 16.16
C GLU A 147 7.22 -0.63 15.07
N ARG A 148 8.13 0.34 15.08
CA ARG A 148 9.28 0.31 14.17
C ARG A 148 10.23 -0.83 14.55
N PHE A 149 10.67 -1.60 13.54
CA PHE A 149 11.61 -2.70 13.75
C PHE A 149 12.79 -2.70 12.81
N SER A 150 12.72 -1.98 11.68
CA SER A 150 13.78 -1.90 10.68
C SER A 150 13.60 -0.68 9.79
N GLU A 151 14.47 -0.54 8.79
CA GLU A 151 14.38 0.47 7.76
C GLU A 151 14.88 -0.08 6.43
N HIS A 152 14.47 0.55 5.34
CA HIS A 152 14.82 0.18 3.99
C HIS A 152 15.01 1.42 3.14
N GLN A 153 16.02 1.43 2.26
CA GLN A 153 16.18 2.51 1.29
C GLN A 153 15.23 2.31 0.12
N TYR A 154 14.55 3.38 -0.23
CA TYR A 154 13.56 3.42 -1.28
C TYR A 154 14.04 4.36 -2.39
N ILE A 155 14.12 3.86 -3.62
CA ILE A 155 14.70 4.57 -4.75
C ILE A 155 13.62 4.89 -5.78
N THR A 156 13.55 6.17 -6.18
CA THR A 156 12.72 6.64 -7.30
C THR A 156 13.64 7.43 -8.24
N GLY A 157 14.04 6.81 -9.36
CA GLY A 157 15.05 7.38 -10.25
C GLY A 157 16.38 7.55 -9.51
N ASP A 158 16.86 8.79 -9.44
CA ASP A 158 18.09 9.15 -8.70
C ASP A 158 17.81 9.60 -7.26
N THR A 159 16.54 9.67 -6.87
CA THR A 159 16.14 10.08 -5.52
C THR A 159 16.17 8.88 -4.59
N VAL A 160 16.88 9.01 -3.47
CA VAL A 160 16.99 7.98 -2.43
C VAL A 160 16.32 8.49 -1.15
N ASP A 161 15.31 7.76 -0.69
CA ASP A 161 14.65 8.02 0.58
C ASP A 161 14.72 6.79 1.48
N THR A 162 14.39 6.95 2.75
CA THR A 162 14.35 5.87 3.72
C THR A 162 12.91 5.61 4.15
N ASP A 163 12.50 4.35 4.06
CA ASP A 163 11.26 3.88 4.65
C ASP A 163 11.55 3.22 5.99
N TRP A 164 10.73 3.52 6.98
CA TRP A 164 10.72 2.78 8.23
C TRP A 164 9.81 1.57 8.08
N LEU A 165 10.30 0.40 8.53
CA LEU A 165 9.49 -0.81 8.54
C LEU A 165 8.84 -0.93 9.92
N LEU A 166 7.51 -0.99 9.92
CA LEU A 166 6.69 -1.11 11.12
C LEU A 166 6.00 -2.46 11.14
N ARG A 167 5.82 -3.03 12.32
CA ARG A 167 5.13 -4.31 12.48
C ARG A 167 4.22 -4.33 13.69
N LYS A 168 3.27 -5.26 13.64
CA LYS A 168 2.38 -5.55 14.78
C LYS A 168 2.19 -7.06 14.88
N LYS A 169 2.31 -7.58 16.09
CA LYS A 169 1.94 -8.96 16.38
C LYS A 169 0.42 -9.06 16.47
N LEU A 170 -0.17 -10.03 15.75
CA LEU A 170 -1.62 -10.19 15.63
C LEU A 170 -2.19 -11.18 16.65
N ILE A 171 -1.34 -12.04 17.17
CA ILE A 171 -1.71 -13.10 18.09
C ILE A 171 -0.80 -13.11 19.31
#